data_d3ab2a5b89e9f56d4340244131f5ab1e
#
_entry.id   d3ab2a5b89e9f56d4340244131f5ab1e
#
_cell.length_a   1.000
_cell.length_b   1.000
_cell.length_c   1.000
_cell.angle_alpha   90.00
_cell.angle_beta   90.00
_cell.angle_gamma   90.00
#
_symmetry.space_group_name_H-M   'P 1'
#
loop_
_entity.id
_entity.type
_entity.pdbx_description
1 polymer ?
#
loop_
_entity_poly.entity_id
_entity_poly.type
_entity_poly.pdbx_seq_one_letter_code
_entity_poly.pdbx_strand_id
1 'polypeptide(L)'
;MSIPQGTCLTSDQVQSFINDGFVKVDDAFSRDLAEECRKELWAHMGLSPDQPETWTEPVVRIGWKSSPPFVAAANSPRLYGAYDSLVGEGRWLAPKGLGTFPIRFPSSESAGDDGWHVDVSFGTEAPDFMEWRANVMSRGRALLLLFLFSDVGPDDAPTRIRKGSHTTIARELLPCGQAGATLRQLSAEGYASTQECEIALATGLAGTVYLCHPFVVHAAQPHHGTEPRFLAQPPLVPSMEFDPKLAPSPVQVAIRRACGLTL
;
A
#
# COMPACT_ATOMS: atom_id res chain seq x y z
N MET A 1 1.01 19.93 19.91
CA MET A 1 -0.12 19.05 20.28
C MET A 1 0.47 17.70 20.64
N SER A 2 0.28 17.23 21.89
CA SER A 2 0.76 15.91 22.31
C SER A 2 -0.13 14.84 21.64
N ILE A 3 0.48 13.91 20.90
CA ILE A 3 -0.21 12.76 20.30
C ILE A 3 -0.64 11.84 21.47
N PRO A 4 -1.89 11.33 21.48
CA PRO A 4 -2.33 10.41 22.52
C PRO A 4 -1.42 9.17 22.56
N GLN A 5 -0.84 8.86 23.72
CA GLN A 5 -0.15 7.60 23.95
C GLN A 5 -1.17 6.45 23.84
N GLY A 6 -0.92 5.49 22.98
CA GLY A 6 -1.76 4.29 22.88
C GLY A 6 -1.97 3.72 21.47
N THR A 7 -1.31 4.25 20.46
CA THR A 7 -1.53 3.88 19.06
C THR A 7 -0.35 3.16 18.39
N CYS A 8 0.73 2.87 19.13
CA CYS A 8 1.87 2.14 18.59
C CYS A 8 1.51 0.67 18.30
N LEU A 9 2.15 0.10 17.28
CA LEU A 9 2.07 -1.33 17.01
C LEU A 9 2.71 -2.13 18.14
N THR A 10 2.18 -3.30 18.43
CA THR A 10 2.79 -4.24 19.36
C THR A 10 4.08 -4.82 18.77
N SER A 11 4.95 -5.37 19.62
CA SER A 11 6.17 -6.04 19.15
C SER A 11 5.87 -7.18 18.17
N ASP A 12 4.79 -7.94 18.39
CA ASP A 12 4.38 -9.02 17.51
C ASP A 12 3.92 -8.49 16.14
N GLN A 13 3.20 -7.39 16.11
CA GLN A 13 2.79 -6.72 14.85
C GLN A 13 4.00 -6.21 14.06
N VAL A 14 4.99 -5.61 14.76
CA VAL A 14 6.24 -5.18 14.12
C VAL A 14 7.03 -6.38 13.60
N GLN A 15 7.08 -7.48 14.36
CA GLN A 15 7.77 -8.69 13.90
C GLN A 15 7.06 -9.36 12.72
N SER A 16 5.72 -9.40 12.71
CA SER A 16 4.94 -9.85 11.54
C SER A 16 5.23 -9.00 10.32
N PHE A 17 5.28 -7.66 10.45
CA PHE A 17 5.65 -6.78 9.36
C PHE A 17 7.05 -7.11 8.80
N ILE A 18 8.04 -7.32 9.67
CA ILE A 18 9.41 -7.67 9.25
C ILE A 18 9.45 -9.02 8.52
N ASN A 19 8.65 -9.99 8.94
CA ASN A 19 8.66 -11.35 8.37
C ASN A 19 7.79 -11.47 7.12
N ASP A 20 6.55 -10.96 7.20
CA ASP A 20 5.52 -11.14 6.17
C ASP A 20 5.52 -10.01 5.14
N GLY A 21 6.10 -8.85 5.46
CA GLY A 21 6.14 -7.67 4.62
C GLY A 21 4.90 -6.77 4.72
N PHE A 22 4.00 -7.05 5.66
CA PHE A 22 2.85 -6.17 5.93
C PHE A 22 2.31 -6.38 7.35
N VAL A 23 1.54 -5.42 7.81
CA VAL A 23 0.71 -5.52 9.02
C VAL A 23 -0.66 -4.92 8.76
N LYS A 24 -1.68 -5.58 9.27
CA LYS A 24 -3.07 -5.12 9.24
C LYS A 24 -3.35 -4.28 10.49
N VAL A 25 -3.96 -3.12 10.31
CA VAL A 25 -4.44 -2.25 11.39
C VAL A 25 -5.95 -2.10 11.25
N ASP A 26 -6.69 -2.83 12.05
CA ASP A 26 -8.16 -2.69 12.11
C ASP A 26 -8.52 -1.40 12.85
N ASP A 27 -9.67 -0.82 12.52
CA ASP A 27 -10.18 0.45 13.10
C ASP A 27 -9.13 1.58 13.03
N ALA A 28 -8.35 1.62 11.94
CA ALA A 28 -7.35 2.65 11.74
C ALA A 28 -7.99 4.05 11.62
N PHE A 29 -9.20 4.13 11.11
CA PHE A 29 -10.09 5.29 11.12
C PHE A 29 -11.54 4.82 11.21
N SER A 30 -12.48 5.73 11.54
CA SER A 30 -13.86 5.33 11.81
C SER A 30 -14.63 4.94 10.54
N ARG A 31 -15.65 4.10 10.69
CA ARG A 31 -16.59 3.75 9.62
C ARG A 31 -17.36 4.98 9.10
N ASP A 32 -17.70 5.92 9.99
CA ASP A 32 -18.37 7.16 9.61
C ASP A 32 -17.48 7.99 8.67
N LEU A 33 -16.19 8.10 9.00
CA LEU A 33 -15.22 8.79 8.15
C LEU A 33 -15.02 8.06 6.80
N ALA A 34 -15.04 6.74 6.80
CA ALA A 34 -15.02 5.95 5.56
C ALA A 34 -16.25 6.24 4.69
N GLU A 35 -17.42 6.37 5.32
CA GLU A 35 -18.67 6.72 4.64
C GLU A 35 -18.62 8.13 4.03
N GLU A 36 -18.11 9.12 4.76
CA GLU A 36 -17.89 10.47 4.22
C GLU A 36 -16.99 10.46 2.99
N CYS A 37 -15.88 9.71 3.04
CA CYS A 37 -14.99 9.54 1.89
C CYS A 37 -15.70 8.88 0.71
N ARG A 38 -16.48 7.81 0.95
CA ARG A 38 -17.23 7.13 -0.14
C ARG A 38 -18.25 8.05 -0.80
N LYS A 39 -18.97 8.88 -0.03
CA LYS A 39 -19.92 9.87 -0.59
C LYS A 39 -19.24 10.80 -1.59
N GLU A 40 -18.04 11.29 -1.27
CA GLU A 40 -17.29 12.14 -2.19
C GLU A 40 -16.79 11.36 -3.43
N LEU A 41 -16.42 10.08 -3.27
CA LEU A 41 -15.98 9.24 -4.39
C LEU A 41 -17.16 8.90 -5.33
N TRP A 42 -18.34 8.56 -4.79
CA TRP A 42 -19.57 8.37 -5.57
C TRP A 42 -19.95 9.63 -6.35
N ALA A 43 -19.95 10.78 -5.68
CA ALA A 43 -20.25 12.06 -6.32
C ALA A 43 -19.24 12.39 -7.44
N HIS A 44 -17.95 12.05 -7.25
CA HIS A 44 -16.92 12.28 -8.27
C HIS A 44 -17.12 11.41 -9.50
N MET A 45 -17.55 10.16 -9.34
CA MET A 45 -17.83 9.24 -10.44
C MET A 45 -19.12 9.60 -11.20
N GLY A 46 -20.01 10.35 -10.57
CA GLY A 46 -21.36 10.57 -11.11
C GLY A 46 -22.24 9.33 -11.10
N LEU A 47 -21.89 8.34 -10.25
CA LEU A 47 -22.62 7.09 -10.05
C LEU A 47 -23.37 7.10 -8.72
N SER A 48 -24.33 6.18 -8.57
CA SER A 48 -25.10 6.00 -7.34
C SER A 48 -24.98 4.58 -6.81
N PRO A 49 -24.89 4.38 -5.47
CA PRO A 49 -24.97 3.06 -4.87
C PRO A 49 -26.31 2.38 -5.10
N ASP A 50 -27.37 3.14 -5.37
CA ASP A 50 -28.75 2.61 -5.56
C ASP A 50 -29.06 2.25 -7.03
N GLN A 51 -28.06 2.34 -7.95
CA GLN A 51 -28.21 2.12 -9.38
C GLN A 51 -27.15 1.16 -9.93
N PRO A 52 -27.13 -0.13 -9.50
CA PRO A 52 -26.10 -1.10 -9.91
C PRO A 52 -26.02 -1.31 -11.43
N GLU A 53 -27.11 -1.09 -12.15
CA GLU A 53 -27.17 -1.17 -13.62
C GLU A 53 -26.29 -0.13 -14.32
N THR A 54 -25.85 0.90 -13.62
CA THR A 54 -24.94 1.93 -14.14
C THR A 54 -23.46 1.60 -13.96
N TRP A 55 -23.12 0.54 -13.20
CA TRP A 55 -21.74 0.13 -12.94
C TRP A 55 -21.19 -0.73 -14.07
N THR A 56 -20.94 -0.09 -15.22
CA THR A 56 -20.58 -0.80 -16.45
C THR A 56 -19.08 -1.10 -16.58
N GLU A 57 -18.23 -0.41 -15.81
CA GLU A 57 -16.80 -0.59 -15.84
C GLU A 57 -16.32 -1.48 -14.70
N PRO A 58 -15.43 -2.47 -14.93
CA PRO A 58 -14.91 -3.33 -13.85
C PRO A 58 -14.05 -2.55 -12.85
N VAL A 59 -13.47 -1.40 -13.26
CA VAL A 59 -12.70 -0.52 -12.39
C VAL A 59 -12.81 0.93 -12.85
N VAL A 60 -13.11 1.84 -11.91
CA VAL A 60 -12.99 3.29 -12.08
C VAL A 60 -11.80 3.78 -11.28
N ARG A 61 -10.86 4.49 -11.93
CA ARG A 61 -9.66 5.01 -11.29
C ARG A 61 -9.80 6.50 -11.01
N ILE A 62 -9.81 6.85 -9.71
CA ILE A 62 -9.80 8.24 -9.26
C ILE A 62 -8.39 8.57 -8.77
N GLY A 63 -7.91 9.76 -9.14
CA GLY A 63 -6.62 10.27 -8.72
C GLY A 63 -6.60 10.75 -7.27
N TRP A 64 -5.81 11.79 -7.02
CA TRP A 64 -5.58 12.36 -5.70
C TRP A 64 -6.82 13.06 -5.13
N LYS A 65 -7.09 12.84 -3.84
CA LYS A 65 -8.12 13.50 -3.03
C LYS A 65 -7.49 14.10 -1.77
N SER A 66 -7.74 15.37 -1.51
CA SER A 66 -7.18 16.14 -0.39
C SER A 66 -8.23 16.91 0.41
N SER A 67 -9.51 16.60 0.24
CA SER A 67 -10.56 17.14 1.10
C SER A 67 -10.41 16.66 2.55
N PRO A 68 -10.96 17.37 3.52
CA PRO A 68 -10.77 17.09 4.94
C PRO A 68 -10.98 15.63 5.36
N PRO A 69 -12.00 14.89 4.87
CA PRO A 69 -12.19 13.49 5.25
C PRO A 69 -11.00 12.59 4.88
N PHE A 70 -10.44 12.75 3.68
CA PHE A 70 -9.28 11.94 3.24
C PHE A 70 -8.02 12.28 4.02
N VAL A 71 -7.80 13.56 4.32
CA VAL A 71 -6.68 13.99 5.17
C VAL A 71 -6.83 13.44 6.58
N ALA A 72 -8.04 13.49 7.14
CA ALA A 72 -8.32 12.95 8.48
C ALA A 72 -8.11 11.43 8.53
N ALA A 73 -8.59 10.68 7.53
CA ALA A 73 -8.38 9.23 7.45
C ALA A 73 -6.89 8.87 7.39
N ALA A 74 -6.11 9.59 6.58
CA ALA A 74 -4.67 9.35 6.40
C ALA A 74 -3.84 9.67 7.64
N ASN A 75 -4.33 10.56 8.50
CA ASN A 75 -3.61 11.10 9.66
C ASN A 75 -4.30 10.77 10.99
N SER A 76 -5.04 9.68 11.07
CA SER A 76 -5.63 9.25 12.34
C SER A 76 -4.53 9.01 13.39
N PRO A 77 -4.80 9.23 14.70
CA PRO A 77 -3.81 9.00 15.75
C PRO A 77 -3.25 7.56 15.72
N ARG A 78 -4.08 6.57 15.37
CA ARG A 78 -3.69 5.17 15.29
C ARG A 78 -2.68 4.92 14.15
N LEU A 79 -2.88 5.55 13.00
CA LEU A 79 -1.93 5.46 11.89
C LEU A 79 -0.63 6.21 12.17
N TYR A 80 -0.67 7.35 12.83
CA TYR A 80 0.54 8.07 13.24
C TYR A 80 1.46 7.15 14.07
N GLY A 81 0.93 6.52 15.13
CA GLY A 81 1.71 5.59 15.95
C GLY A 81 2.21 4.36 15.19
N ALA A 82 1.43 3.88 14.21
CA ALA A 82 1.85 2.77 13.36
C ALA A 82 2.96 3.18 12.38
N TYR A 83 2.88 4.39 11.79
CA TYR A 83 3.95 4.92 10.93
C TYR A 83 5.25 5.13 11.73
N ASP A 84 5.16 5.72 12.92
CA ASP A 84 6.32 5.87 13.82
C ASP A 84 6.92 4.51 14.19
N SER A 85 6.08 3.51 14.45
CA SER A 85 6.54 2.15 14.79
C SER A 85 7.31 1.48 13.65
N LEU A 86 6.94 1.71 12.38
CA LEU A 86 7.53 1.02 11.22
C LEU A 86 8.63 1.81 10.52
N VAL A 87 8.52 3.14 10.49
CA VAL A 87 9.43 4.02 9.75
C VAL A 87 10.35 4.81 10.68
N GLY A 88 9.84 5.12 11.88
CA GLY A 88 10.52 5.92 12.90
C GLY A 88 9.95 7.35 12.97
N GLU A 89 9.89 7.88 14.19
CA GLU A 89 9.40 9.22 14.47
C GLU A 89 10.20 10.26 13.67
N GLY A 90 9.49 11.18 13.01
CA GLY A 90 10.06 12.24 12.18
C GLY A 90 10.68 11.78 10.86
N ARG A 91 10.65 10.48 10.52
CA ARG A 91 11.25 9.94 9.30
C ARG A 91 10.25 9.80 8.13
N TRP A 92 9.04 10.28 8.26
CA TRP A 92 8.00 10.27 7.25
C TRP A 92 7.27 11.61 7.20
N LEU A 93 6.63 11.90 6.07
CA LEU A 93 5.85 13.12 5.85
C LEU A 93 4.37 12.82 6.06
N ALA A 94 3.70 13.66 6.85
CA ALA A 94 2.26 13.54 7.06
C ALA A 94 1.52 13.64 5.71
N PRO A 95 0.67 12.64 5.36
CA PRO A 95 -0.08 12.65 4.11
C PRO A 95 -1.00 13.87 4.02
N LYS A 96 -0.95 14.56 2.88
CA LYS A 96 -1.82 15.72 2.59
C LYS A 96 -3.11 15.32 1.85
N GLY A 97 -3.35 14.04 1.70
CA GLY A 97 -4.47 13.43 1.01
C GLY A 97 -4.18 11.98 0.70
N LEU A 98 -5.04 11.35 -0.08
CA LEU A 98 -4.96 9.97 -0.49
C LEU A 98 -5.15 9.82 -2.01
N GLY A 99 -4.67 8.74 -2.58
CA GLY A 99 -4.79 8.34 -3.98
C GLY A 99 -3.67 7.36 -4.35
N THR A 100 -3.78 6.58 -5.39
CA THR A 100 -4.94 6.47 -6.28
C THR A 100 -6.05 5.61 -5.68
N PHE A 101 -7.26 5.74 -6.22
CA PHE A 101 -8.41 4.94 -5.83
C PHE A 101 -8.83 4.04 -7.01
N PRO A 102 -8.38 2.79 -7.10
CA PRO A 102 -8.92 1.81 -8.03
C PRO A 102 -10.22 1.23 -7.45
N ILE A 103 -11.33 1.91 -7.67
CA ILE A 103 -12.65 1.46 -7.23
C ILE A 103 -13.08 0.34 -8.13
N ARG A 104 -13.34 -0.86 -7.56
CA ARG A 104 -13.72 -2.04 -8.33
C ARG A 104 -15.20 -2.34 -8.14
N PHE A 105 -15.84 -2.62 -9.26
CA PHE A 105 -17.25 -3.01 -9.33
C PHE A 105 -17.36 -4.50 -9.61
N PRO A 106 -18.44 -5.16 -9.13
CA PRO A 106 -18.77 -6.50 -9.55
C PRO A 106 -18.80 -6.60 -11.08
N SER A 107 -18.03 -7.52 -11.66
CA SER A 107 -17.93 -7.64 -13.11
C SER A 107 -17.40 -9.01 -13.52
N SER A 108 -17.92 -9.55 -14.62
CA SER A 108 -17.33 -10.71 -15.30
C SER A 108 -16.16 -10.32 -16.22
N GLU A 109 -15.95 -9.03 -16.47
CA GLU A 109 -14.89 -8.53 -17.34
C GLU A 109 -13.60 -8.31 -16.56
N SER A 110 -12.46 -8.55 -17.21
CA SER A 110 -11.16 -8.25 -16.64
C SER A 110 -10.86 -6.76 -16.72
N ALA A 111 -10.36 -6.19 -15.64
CA ALA A 111 -9.84 -4.83 -15.62
C ALA A 111 -8.44 -4.70 -16.27
N GLY A 112 -7.78 -5.83 -16.60
CA GLY A 112 -6.48 -5.87 -17.26
C GLY A 112 -5.30 -5.41 -16.39
N ASP A 113 -5.47 -5.31 -15.07
CA ASP A 113 -4.46 -4.78 -14.13
C ASP A 113 -4.17 -5.73 -12.95
N ASP A 114 -4.42 -7.01 -13.12
CA ASP A 114 -4.30 -8.05 -12.09
C ASP A 114 -2.92 -8.73 -12.06
N GLY A 115 -1.94 -8.19 -12.79
CA GLY A 115 -0.56 -8.66 -12.81
C GLY A 115 0.18 -8.37 -11.49
N TRP A 116 1.04 -9.31 -11.09
CA TRP A 116 1.95 -9.14 -9.95
C TRP A 116 2.93 -8.00 -10.20
N HIS A 117 3.17 -7.16 -9.19
CA HIS A 117 4.12 -6.05 -9.29
C HIS A 117 4.63 -5.62 -7.91
N VAL A 118 5.68 -4.84 -7.92
CA VAL A 118 6.08 -3.96 -6.82
C VAL A 118 5.90 -2.52 -7.25
N ASP A 119 5.66 -1.65 -6.32
CA ASP A 119 5.60 -0.22 -6.61
C ASP A 119 6.99 0.38 -6.82
N VAL A 120 7.10 1.23 -7.82
CA VAL A 120 8.27 2.04 -8.11
C VAL A 120 8.06 3.49 -7.62
N SER A 121 9.11 4.19 -7.24
CA SER A 121 8.97 5.41 -6.45
C SER A 121 9.85 6.59 -6.85
N PHE A 122 10.76 6.41 -7.79
CA PHE A 122 11.61 7.50 -8.28
C PHE A 122 11.93 7.33 -9.77
N GLY A 123 12.58 8.33 -10.40
CA GLY A 123 12.75 8.37 -11.85
C GLY A 123 11.44 8.70 -12.57
N THR A 124 10.51 9.36 -11.88
CA THR A 124 9.15 9.66 -12.35
C THR A 124 9.11 10.75 -13.41
N GLU A 125 10.26 11.39 -13.70
CA GLU A 125 10.45 12.30 -14.84
C GLU A 125 10.47 11.57 -16.19
N ALA A 126 10.73 10.25 -16.19
CA ALA A 126 10.63 9.44 -17.40
C ALA A 126 9.18 9.34 -17.86
N PRO A 127 8.86 9.64 -19.14
CA PRO A 127 7.49 9.60 -19.65
C PRO A 127 6.91 8.17 -19.70
N ASP A 128 7.76 7.16 -19.86
CA ASP A 128 7.37 5.76 -19.76
C ASP A 128 7.42 5.30 -18.30
N PHE A 129 6.27 5.02 -17.72
CA PHE A 129 6.13 4.48 -16.38
C PHE A 129 6.95 3.19 -16.15
N MET A 130 7.18 2.39 -17.18
CA MET A 130 8.02 1.18 -17.10
C MET A 130 9.50 1.49 -16.81
N GLU A 131 9.93 2.73 -16.99
CA GLU A 131 11.29 3.20 -16.67
C GLU A 131 11.41 3.78 -15.24
N TRP A 132 10.29 3.95 -14.53
CA TRP A 132 10.33 4.34 -13.12
C TRP A 132 10.98 3.24 -12.29
N ARG A 133 11.57 3.61 -11.17
CA ARG A 133 12.55 2.78 -10.49
C ARG A 133 12.24 2.56 -9.02
N ALA A 134 12.77 1.45 -8.49
CA ALA A 134 12.92 1.21 -7.07
C ALA A 134 14.39 0.86 -6.77
N ASN A 135 14.88 1.15 -5.57
CA ASN A 135 16.20 0.74 -5.12
C ASN A 135 16.17 0.18 -3.70
N VAL A 136 17.22 -0.53 -3.32
CA VAL A 136 17.34 -1.16 -2.00
C VAL A 136 17.26 -0.18 -0.82
N MET A 137 17.52 1.12 -1.07
CA MET A 137 17.38 2.19 -0.08
C MET A 137 15.94 2.67 0.08
N SER A 138 14.99 2.10 -0.65
CA SER A 138 13.58 2.50 -0.66
C SER A 138 13.35 3.99 -0.89
N ARG A 139 14.11 4.57 -1.83
CA ARG A 139 14.02 5.99 -2.17
C ARG A 139 12.61 6.36 -2.58
N GLY A 140 12.07 7.43 -1.98
CA GLY A 140 10.76 7.99 -2.33
C GLY A 140 9.54 7.26 -1.77
N ARG A 141 9.70 6.08 -1.10
CA ARG A 141 8.58 5.35 -0.51
C ARG A 141 9.00 4.70 0.82
N ALA A 142 8.39 5.10 1.92
CA ALA A 142 8.59 4.45 3.22
C ALA A 142 7.69 3.23 3.39
N LEU A 143 6.41 3.32 2.96
CA LEU A 143 5.44 2.22 2.98
C LEU A 143 4.53 2.31 1.74
N LEU A 144 3.95 1.18 1.35
CA LEU A 144 2.73 1.12 0.56
C LEU A 144 1.56 0.98 1.54
N LEU A 145 0.52 1.78 1.36
CA LEU A 145 -0.66 1.77 2.21
C LEU A 145 -1.88 1.29 1.42
N LEU A 146 -2.69 0.40 2.02
CA LEU A 146 -3.96 -0.01 1.43
C LEU A 146 -5.08 0.37 2.41
N PHE A 147 -5.82 1.44 2.09
CA PHE A 147 -6.94 1.94 2.89
C PHE A 147 -8.25 1.33 2.41
N LEU A 148 -8.95 0.61 3.26
CA LEU A 148 -10.26 0.05 2.95
C LEU A 148 -11.35 1.04 3.39
N PHE A 149 -12.04 1.62 2.42
CA PHE A 149 -13.19 2.52 2.66
C PHE A 149 -14.53 1.79 2.60
N SER A 150 -14.59 0.56 2.06
CA SER A 150 -15.71 -0.37 2.16
C SER A 150 -15.30 -1.61 2.93
N ASP A 151 -16.24 -2.41 3.35
CA ASP A 151 -15.96 -3.78 3.78
C ASP A 151 -15.41 -4.54 2.57
N VAL A 152 -14.43 -5.42 2.79
CA VAL A 152 -13.76 -6.18 1.74
C VAL A 152 -13.63 -7.63 2.21
N GLY A 153 -14.45 -8.50 1.66
CA GLY A 153 -14.38 -9.94 1.82
C GLY A 153 -13.47 -10.61 0.77
N PRO A 154 -13.40 -11.94 0.79
CA PRO A 154 -12.58 -12.70 -0.17
C PRO A 154 -12.99 -12.51 -1.63
N ASP A 155 -14.27 -12.28 -1.90
CA ASP A 155 -14.85 -12.14 -3.24
C ASP A 155 -14.87 -10.68 -3.74
N ASP A 156 -14.58 -9.71 -2.85
CA ASP A 156 -14.68 -8.27 -3.14
C ASP A 156 -13.37 -7.71 -3.71
N ALA A 157 -12.68 -8.48 -4.52
CA ALA A 157 -11.41 -8.12 -5.14
C ALA A 157 -10.34 -7.61 -4.15
N PRO A 158 -10.10 -8.26 -2.98
CA PRO A 158 -9.05 -7.83 -2.06
C PRO A 158 -7.68 -7.84 -2.78
N THR A 159 -6.81 -6.90 -2.45
CA THR A 159 -5.43 -6.93 -2.96
C THR A 159 -4.76 -8.22 -2.50
N ARG A 160 -4.18 -8.97 -3.43
CA ARG A 160 -3.38 -10.17 -3.16
C ARG A 160 -1.96 -9.75 -2.79
N ILE A 161 -1.40 -10.31 -1.73
CA ILE A 161 -0.07 -9.99 -1.22
C ILE A 161 0.73 -11.30 -1.11
N ARG A 162 1.92 -11.37 -1.72
CA ARG A 162 2.87 -12.47 -1.53
C ARG A 162 3.64 -12.27 -0.23
N LYS A 163 3.34 -13.04 0.80
CA LYS A 163 3.96 -12.94 2.13
C LYS A 163 5.46 -13.19 2.05
N GLY A 164 6.26 -12.30 2.63
CA GLY A 164 7.71 -12.42 2.67
C GLY A 164 8.43 -12.05 1.37
N SER A 165 7.72 -11.79 0.25
CA SER A 165 8.30 -11.47 -1.05
C SER A 165 9.24 -10.26 -1.03
N HIS A 166 9.00 -9.31 -0.15
CA HIS A 166 9.84 -8.12 0.03
C HIS A 166 11.30 -8.45 0.32
N THR A 167 11.58 -9.59 0.96
CA THR A 167 12.95 -10.04 1.24
C THR A 167 13.67 -10.53 -0.04
N THR A 168 12.95 -11.18 -0.92
CA THR A 168 13.46 -11.60 -2.24
C THR A 168 13.75 -10.39 -3.11
N ILE A 169 12.80 -9.46 -3.20
CA ILE A 169 12.96 -8.22 -3.97
C ILE A 169 14.10 -7.34 -3.41
N ALA A 170 14.29 -7.28 -2.08
CA ALA A 170 15.43 -6.58 -1.50
C ALA A 170 16.78 -7.16 -1.99
N ARG A 171 16.91 -8.50 -2.05
CA ARG A 171 18.11 -9.17 -2.58
C ARG A 171 18.33 -8.88 -4.06
N GLU A 172 17.27 -8.84 -4.87
CA GLU A 172 17.36 -8.51 -6.30
C GLU A 172 17.74 -7.04 -6.52
N LEU A 173 17.28 -6.13 -5.67
CA LEU A 173 17.63 -4.70 -5.74
C LEU A 173 19.04 -4.39 -5.22
N LEU A 174 19.61 -5.23 -4.36
CA LEU A 174 20.92 -4.96 -3.74
C LEU A 174 22.03 -4.70 -4.77
N PRO A 175 22.25 -5.55 -5.80
CA PRO A 175 23.29 -5.33 -6.81
C PRO A 175 23.03 -4.09 -7.69
N CYS A 176 21.80 -3.59 -7.75
CA CYS A 176 21.43 -2.41 -8.54
C CYS A 176 21.85 -1.09 -7.85
N GLY A 177 22.27 -1.13 -6.58
CA GLY A 177 22.76 0.01 -5.82
C GLY A 177 21.77 1.18 -5.75
N GLN A 178 22.31 2.41 -5.77
CA GLN A 178 21.48 3.63 -5.70
C GLN A 178 20.69 3.89 -6.98
N ALA A 179 21.19 3.45 -8.13
CA ALA A 179 20.48 3.57 -9.41
C ALA A 179 19.18 2.75 -9.42
N GLY A 180 19.15 1.65 -8.67
CA GLY A 180 18.00 0.76 -8.59
C GLY A 180 17.69 0.05 -9.91
N ALA A 181 16.56 -0.65 -9.94
CA ALA A 181 16.01 -1.33 -11.11
C ALA A 181 14.75 -0.62 -11.61
N THR A 182 14.52 -0.62 -12.91
CA THR A 182 13.28 -0.13 -13.51
C THR A 182 12.14 -1.13 -13.28
N LEU A 183 10.89 -0.66 -13.36
CA LEU A 183 9.74 -1.58 -13.32
C LEU A 183 9.84 -2.64 -14.41
N ARG A 184 10.28 -2.26 -15.62
CA ARG A 184 10.52 -3.18 -16.74
C ARG A 184 11.49 -4.30 -16.36
N GLN A 185 12.59 -3.97 -15.67
CA GLN A 185 13.58 -4.96 -15.21
C GLN A 185 12.99 -5.87 -14.13
N LEU A 186 12.30 -5.29 -13.15
CA LEU A 186 11.69 -6.04 -12.04
C LEU A 186 10.58 -6.98 -12.51
N SER A 187 9.80 -6.58 -13.52
CA SER A 187 8.68 -7.38 -14.04
C SER A 187 9.06 -8.35 -15.17
N ALA A 188 10.32 -8.36 -15.63
CA ALA A 188 10.75 -9.10 -16.80
C ALA A 188 10.42 -10.61 -16.73
N GLU A 189 10.52 -11.20 -15.54
CA GLU A 189 10.22 -12.62 -15.28
C GLU A 189 8.89 -12.83 -14.54
N GLY A 190 8.00 -11.82 -14.51
CA GLY A 190 6.69 -11.89 -13.84
C GLY A 190 6.78 -12.17 -12.34
N TYR A 191 7.90 -11.79 -11.69
CA TYR A 191 8.17 -12.06 -10.27
C TYR A 191 8.19 -13.56 -9.94
N ALA A 192 8.72 -14.38 -10.83
CA ALA A 192 8.81 -15.84 -10.68
C ALA A 192 9.54 -16.25 -9.39
N SER A 193 10.57 -15.49 -8.99
CA SER A 193 11.33 -15.71 -7.75
C SER A 193 10.49 -15.69 -6.46
N THR A 194 9.26 -15.20 -6.53
CA THR A 194 8.32 -15.09 -5.39
C THR A 194 7.06 -15.93 -5.57
N GLN A 195 7.00 -16.80 -6.58
CA GLN A 195 5.79 -17.59 -6.90
C GLN A 195 5.38 -18.56 -5.81
N GLU A 196 6.34 -19.09 -5.04
CA GLU A 196 6.10 -20.03 -3.92
C GLU A 196 5.68 -19.33 -2.62
N CYS A 197 5.63 -17.99 -2.60
CA CYS A 197 5.18 -17.26 -1.43
C CYS A 197 3.67 -17.52 -1.17
N GLU A 198 3.31 -17.74 0.10
CA GLU A 198 1.91 -17.79 0.51
C GLU A 198 1.21 -16.48 0.13
N ILE A 199 -0.03 -16.58 -0.35
CA ILE A 199 -0.85 -15.43 -0.72
C ILE A 199 -1.75 -15.05 0.45
N ALA A 200 -1.62 -13.81 0.92
CA ALA A 200 -2.57 -13.18 1.81
C ALA A 200 -3.52 -12.27 1.02
N LEU A 201 -4.76 -12.17 1.49
CA LEU A 201 -5.78 -11.28 0.92
C LEU A 201 -5.98 -10.08 1.86
N ALA A 202 -5.91 -8.88 1.32
CA ALA A 202 -6.13 -7.65 2.08
C ALA A 202 -7.63 -7.43 2.35
N THR A 203 -8.20 -8.26 3.24
CA THR A 203 -9.60 -8.23 3.66
C THR A 203 -9.78 -7.47 4.97
N GLY A 204 -10.98 -6.93 5.20
CA GLY A 204 -11.31 -6.24 6.46
C GLY A 204 -12.56 -5.39 6.35
N LEU A 205 -12.95 -4.82 7.49
CA LEU A 205 -14.04 -3.84 7.54
C LEU A 205 -13.57 -2.46 7.07
N ALA A 206 -14.49 -1.61 6.66
CA ALA A 206 -14.22 -0.20 6.37
C ALA A 206 -13.53 0.46 7.57
N GLY A 207 -12.44 1.18 7.33
CA GLY A 207 -11.56 1.72 8.36
C GLY A 207 -10.30 0.89 8.61
N THR A 208 -10.17 -0.29 8.00
CA THR A 208 -8.93 -1.09 8.03
C THR A 208 -7.87 -0.51 7.10
N VAL A 209 -6.61 -0.54 7.54
CA VAL A 209 -5.45 -0.17 6.70
C VAL A 209 -4.39 -1.26 6.76
N TYR A 210 -3.89 -1.68 5.60
CA TYR A 210 -2.68 -2.50 5.51
C TYR A 210 -1.47 -1.59 5.32
N LEU A 211 -0.47 -1.75 6.17
CA LEU A 211 0.82 -1.09 6.06
C LEU A 211 1.79 -2.09 5.49
N CYS A 212 2.18 -1.89 4.24
CA CYS A 212 2.98 -2.85 3.49
C CYS A 212 4.41 -2.33 3.29
N HIS A 213 5.38 -3.24 3.35
CA HIS A 213 6.77 -2.95 2.98
C HIS A 213 6.83 -2.51 1.51
N PRO A 214 7.66 -1.50 1.15
CA PRO A 214 7.72 -0.96 -0.21
C PRO A 214 8.00 -1.99 -1.30
N PHE A 215 8.67 -3.10 -0.94
CA PHE A 215 9.09 -4.14 -1.89
C PHE A 215 8.16 -5.36 -1.91
N VAL A 216 7.02 -5.33 -1.20
CA VAL A 216 6.11 -6.46 -1.23
C VAL A 216 5.50 -6.62 -2.63
N VAL A 217 5.54 -7.84 -3.16
CA VAL A 217 4.89 -8.18 -4.42
C VAL A 217 3.40 -8.35 -4.17
N HIS A 218 2.60 -7.59 -4.90
CA HIS A 218 1.15 -7.59 -4.75
C HIS A 218 0.44 -7.50 -6.10
N ALA A 219 -0.84 -7.78 -6.11
CA ALA A 219 -1.64 -7.73 -7.32
C ALA A 219 -3.10 -7.45 -7.00
N ALA A 220 -3.78 -6.81 -7.92
CA ALA A 220 -5.22 -6.76 -7.95
C ALA A 220 -5.81 -8.13 -8.36
N GLN A 221 -7.13 -8.27 -8.31
CA GLN A 221 -7.86 -9.43 -8.82
C GLN A 221 -9.27 -9.04 -9.25
N PRO A 222 -9.97 -9.91 -10.02
CA PRO A 222 -11.37 -9.70 -10.40
C PRO A 222 -12.28 -9.57 -9.16
N HIS A 223 -13.40 -8.89 -9.34
CA HIS A 223 -14.42 -8.68 -8.32
C HIS A 223 -15.59 -9.63 -8.56
N HIS A 224 -15.77 -10.59 -7.65
CA HIS A 224 -16.81 -11.61 -7.72
C HIS A 224 -17.93 -11.41 -6.68
N GLY A 225 -17.81 -10.38 -5.83
CA GLY A 225 -18.81 -10.00 -4.84
C GLY A 225 -19.96 -9.21 -5.45
N THR A 226 -20.74 -8.57 -4.59
CA THR A 226 -21.95 -7.82 -4.98
C THR A 226 -21.85 -6.31 -4.76
N GLU A 227 -20.97 -5.87 -3.87
CA GLU A 227 -20.83 -4.47 -3.49
C GLU A 227 -19.50 -3.89 -3.98
N PRO A 228 -19.46 -2.65 -4.48
CA PRO A 228 -18.22 -2.06 -4.96
C PRO A 228 -17.16 -1.93 -3.87
N ARG A 229 -15.93 -2.30 -4.21
CA ARG A 229 -14.77 -2.13 -3.34
C ARG A 229 -14.16 -0.75 -3.48
N PHE A 230 -14.17 0.02 -2.40
CA PHE A 230 -13.50 1.32 -2.28
C PHE A 230 -12.17 1.16 -1.55
N LEU A 231 -11.07 1.36 -2.28
CA LEU A 231 -9.71 1.25 -1.76
C LEU A 231 -8.86 2.42 -2.24
N ALA A 232 -7.97 2.94 -1.38
CA ALA A 232 -6.87 3.81 -1.79
C ALA A 232 -5.53 3.12 -1.55
N GLN A 233 -4.55 3.39 -2.43
CA GLN A 233 -3.21 2.80 -2.36
C GLN A 233 -2.09 3.85 -2.46
N PRO A 234 -2.02 4.83 -1.53
CA PRO A 234 -0.98 5.84 -1.54
C PRO A 234 0.35 5.30 -1.01
N PRO A 235 1.49 5.93 -1.38
CA PRO A 235 2.73 5.78 -0.64
C PRO A 235 2.67 6.56 0.68
N LEU A 236 3.33 6.06 1.72
CA LEU A 236 3.87 6.91 2.77
C LEU A 236 5.24 7.42 2.30
N VAL A 237 5.40 8.74 2.25
CA VAL A 237 6.63 9.36 1.73
C VAL A 237 7.63 9.54 2.87
N PRO A 238 8.89 9.11 2.72
CA PRO A 238 9.92 9.36 3.73
C PRO A 238 10.29 10.85 3.77
N SER A 239 10.59 11.37 4.96
CA SER A 239 11.05 12.76 5.15
C SER A 239 12.51 12.94 4.76
N MET A 240 13.29 11.87 4.74
CA MET A 240 14.71 11.83 4.40
C MET A 240 15.06 10.51 3.72
N GLU A 241 16.14 10.49 2.99
CA GLU A 241 16.70 9.23 2.49
C GLU A 241 17.23 8.38 3.66
N PHE A 242 17.36 7.07 3.40
CA PHE A 242 17.92 6.13 4.35
C PHE A 242 19.32 6.58 4.81
N ASP A 243 19.47 6.89 6.12
CA ASP A 243 20.77 7.17 6.72
C ASP A 243 21.28 5.92 7.48
N PRO A 244 22.37 5.28 7.02
CA PRO A 244 22.91 4.08 7.68
C PRO A 244 23.49 4.36 9.08
N LYS A 245 23.69 5.63 9.46
CA LYS A 245 24.18 6.05 10.79
C LYS A 245 23.08 6.05 11.85
N LEU A 246 21.82 6.10 11.42
CA LEU A 246 20.69 6.04 12.35
C LEU A 246 20.33 4.58 12.67
N ALA A 247 19.74 4.36 13.86
CA ALA A 247 19.16 3.07 14.19
C ALA A 247 18.15 2.65 13.12
N PRO A 248 18.22 1.41 12.60
CA PRO A 248 17.33 0.98 11.52
C PRO A 248 15.89 0.90 11.99
N SER A 249 14.97 1.41 11.16
CA SER A 249 13.55 1.17 11.33
C SER A 249 13.18 -0.26 10.95
N PRO A 250 12.00 -0.79 11.35
CA PRO A 250 11.54 -2.11 10.92
C PRO A 250 11.57 -2.35 9.41
N VAL A 251 11.23 -1.33 8.59
CA VAL A 251 11.41 -1.39 7.13
C VAL A 251 12.88 -1.69 6.78
N GLN A 252 13.81 -0.98 7.39
CA GLN A 252 15.23 -1.12 7.16
C GLN A 252 15.80 -2.42 7.75
N VAL A 253 15.27 -2.88 8.89
CA VAL A 253 15.62 -4.19 9.48
C VAL A 253 15.27 -5.32 8.52
N ALA A 254 14.09 -5.29 7.90
CA ALA A 254 13.67 -6.29 6.92
C ALA A 254 14.65 -6.34 5.72
N ILE A 255 15.02 -5.17 5.16
CA ILE A 255 15.98 -5.06 4.06
C ILE A 255 17.37 -5.61 4.48
N ARG A 256 17.88 -5.15 5.62
CA ARG A 256 19.22 -5.56 6.09
C ARG A 256 19.31 -7.07 6.35
N ARG A 257 18.30 -7.65 7.03
CA ARG A 257 18.20 -9.09 7.26
C ARG A 257 18.17 -9.86 5.94
N ALA A 258 17.36 -9.42 4.99
CA ALA A 258 17.26 -10.07 3.67
C ALA A 258 18.59 -10.06 2.91
N CYS A 259 19.34 -8.97 3.01
CA CYS A 259 20.60 -8.75 2.28
C CYS A 259 21.85 -9.22 3.05
N GLY A 260 21.72 -9.78 4.26
CA GLY A 260 22.86 -10.18 5.09
C GLY A 260 23.73 -9.00 5.55
N LEU A 261 23.13 -7.80 5.67
CA LEU A 261 23.81 -6.58 6.12
C LEU A 261 23.73 -6.48 7.64
N THR A 262 24.78 -5.91 8.27
CA THR A 262 24.82 -5.68 9.71
C THR A 262 23.67 -4.77 10.16
N LEU A 263 23.00 -5.13 11.25
CA LEU A 263 21.91 -4.36 11.87
C LEU A 263 22.46 -3.19 12.70
#